data_8a893924b9a54a6939c583f0d2b9d328
#
_entry.id   8a893924b9a54a6939c583f0d2b9d328
#
_cell.length_a   1.000
_cell.length_b   1.000
_cell.length_c   1.000
_cell.angle_alpha   90.00
_cell.angle_beta   90.00
_cell.angle_gamma   90.00
#
_symmetry.space_group_name_H-M   'P 1'
#
loop_
_entity.id
_entity.type
_entity.pdbx_description
1 polymer ?
#
loop_
_entity_poly.entity_id
_entity_poly.type
_entity_poly.pdbx_seq_one_letter_code
_entity_poly.pdbx_strand_id
1 'polypeptide(L)'
;MALTPIGFGAWAIGGGNWEFAWGAQDDDESISAIHRALDVGINWIDTAAIYGLGHSEEIVGKALKAASHKPFIFTKCSMRWHQDRSIYRSLKAGSLAEELEGSLRRLGVETIDLYQVHWPNPEEEIEEGWAQLERFREQGKVRWLGVSNFSVEQMKRAQAIAPITSLQPPYSMLRRAIEAEILPFTQAHGIGVIYYSPMVSGLLTGKMTRDRIATLPADDWRRRAAEFNEPRLSRNLKLVELLREIGDGHGVTPGVVAVAWTLHHPAVTAAIVGGRSAQQVEQMAGALDFRLTDEEYGRIVGFLGDHPA
;
A
#
# COMPACT_ATOMS: atom_id res chain seq x y z
N MET A 1 -3.24 16.70 7.20
CA MET A 1 -4.06 15.79 6.36
C MET A 1 -4.73 14.78 7.29
N ALA A 2 -6.05 14.70 7.28
CA ALA A 2 -6.80 13.73 8.09
C ALA A 2 -7.18 12.55 7.19
N LEU A 3 -6.59 11.38 7.40
CA LEU A 3 -6.82 10.17 6.64
C LEU A 3 -7.78 9.23 7.37
N THR A 4 -8.61 8.52 6.61
CA THR A 4 -9.31 7.34 7.13
C THR A 4 -8.30 6.23 7.46
N PRO A 5 -8.58 5.34 8.45
CA PRO A 5 -7.67 4.28 8.87
C PRO A 5 -7.22 3.32 7.76
N ILE A 6 -8.04 3.22 6.71
CA ILE A 6 -7.69 2.49 5.49
C ILE A 6 -7.82 3.39 4.27
N GLY A 7 -6.98 3.18 3.27
CA GLY A 7 -7.05 3.80 1.96
C GLY A 7 -7.12 2.77 0.84
N PHE A 8 -7.63 3.18 -0.31
CA PHE A 8 -7.74 2.31 -1.47
C PHE A 8 -6.40 2.16 -2.18
N GLY A 9 -5.84 0.94 -2.20
CA GLY A 9 -4.61 0.60 -2.91
C GLY A 9 -4.89 0.17 -4.35
N ALA A 10 -4.35 0.92 -5.30
CA ALA A 10 -4.62 0.77 -6.72
C ALA A 10 -3.61 -0.11 -7.48
N TRP A 11 -2.74 -0.87 -6.78
CA TRP A 11 -1.77 -1.72 -7.47
C TRP A 11 -2.45 -2.81 -8.30
N ALA A 12 -3.44 -3.50 -7.74
CA ALA A 12 -4.09 -4.62 -8.40
C ALA A 12 -4.96 -4.21 -9.61
N ILE A 13 -5.34 -2.93 -9.72
CA ILE A 13 -6.10 -2.41 -10.85
C ILE A 13 -5.22 -1.91 -12.01
N GLY A 14 -3.90 -2.00 -11.90
CA GLY A 14 -2.96 -1.72 -12.99
C GLY A 14 -3.03 -2.73 -14.15
N GLY A 15 -3.82 -3.79 -14.02
CA GLY A 15 -4.02 -4.79 -15.07
C GLY A 15 -2.83 -5.74 -15.24
N GLY A 16 -2.84 -6.48 -16.36
CA GLY A 16 -1.83 -7.48 -16.72
C GLY A 16 -0.68 -6.91 -17.56
N ASN A 17 0.16 -7.82 -18.06
CA ASN A 17 1.21 -7.53 -19.04
C ASN A 17 2.31 -6.56 -18.58
N TRP A 18 2.70 -6.59 -17.33
CA TRP A 18 3.88 -5.90 -16.77
C TRP A 18 4.50 -6.74 -15.66
N GLU A 19 5.74 -6.45 -15.27
CA GLU A 19 6.58 -7.31 -14.42
C GLU A 19 5.93 -7.70 -13.08
N PHE A 20 5.18 -6.77 -12.45
CA PHE A 20 4.55 -6.98 -11.14
C PHE A 20 3.02 -7.07 -11.21
N ALA A 21 2.49 -7.59 -12.32
CA ALA A 21 1.05 -7.68 -12.56
C ALA A 21 0.37 -8.69 -11.62
N TRP A 22 -0.90 -8.40 -11.32
CA TRP A 22 -1.84 -9.31 -10.62
C TRP A 22 -2.77 -10.05 -11.58
N GLY A 23 -2.39 -10.13 -12.86
CA GLY A 23 -3.23 -10.69 -13.93
C GLY A 23 -4.18 -9.65 -14.54
N ALA A 24 -5.00 -10.11 -15.49
CA ALA A 24 -5.98 -9.25 -16.16
C ALA A 24 -6.98 -8.66 -15.17
N GLN A 25 -7.38 -7.42 -15.41
CA GLN A 25 -8.35 -6.67 -14.61
C GLN A 25 -9.27 -5.90 -15.55
N ASP A 26 -10.55 -5.89 -15.25
CA ASP A 26 -11.54 -5.11 -15.96
C ASP A 26 -11.57 -3.66 -15.46
N ASP A 27 -11.60 -2.69 -16.37
CA ASP A 27 -11.55 -1.27 -16.06
C ASP A 27 -12.81 -0.78 -15.35
N ASP A 28 -13.98 -1.26 -15.77
CA ASP A 28 -15.28 -0.85 -15.20
C ASP A 28 -15.45 -1.44 -13.79
N GLU A 29 -15.00 -2.69 -13.56
CA GLU A 29 -14.91 -3.25 -12.22
C GLU A 29 -13.97 -2.43 -11.32
N SER A 30 -12.84 -1.98 -11.86
CA SER A 30 -11.86 -1.15 -11.13
C SER A 30 -12.44 0.21 -10.75
N ILE A 31 -13.12 0.88 -11.67
CA ILE A 31 -13.82 2.14 -11.43
C ILE A 31 -14.93 1.95 -10.38
N SER A 32 -15.71 0.87 -10.51
CA SER A 32 -16.75 0.53 -9.53
C SER A 32 -16.17 0.27 -8.11
N ALA A 33 -15.00 -0.37 -8.03
CA ALA A 33 -14.29 -0.57 -6.77
C ALA A 33 -13.85 0.75 -6.14
N ILE A 34 -13.31 1.69 -6.94
CA ILE A 34 -12.91 3.02 -6.47
C ILE A 34 -14.15 3.80 -5.98
N HIS A 35 -15.23 3.84 -6.76
CA HIS A 35 -16.45 4.51 -6.33
C HIS A 35 -17.00 3.91 -5.04
N ARG A 36 -17.03 2.58 -4.92
CA ARG A 36 -17.47 1.93 -3.69
C ARG A 36 -16.57 2.26 -2.51
N ALA A 37 -15.26 2.40 -2.71
CA ALA A 37 -14.34 2.83 -1.66
C ALA A 37 -14.69 4.25 -1.14
N LEU A 38 -15.00 5.17 -2.04
CA LEU A 38 -15.43 6.52 -1.66
C LEU A 38 -16.79 6.52 -0.96
N ASP A 39 -17.76 5.72 -1.45
CA ASP A 39 -19.11 5.61 -0.88
C ASP A 39 -19.11 5.06 0.56
N VAL A 40 -18.19 4.15 0.90
CA VAL A 40 -18.03 3.65 2.28
C VAL A 40 -17.21 4.59 3.18
N GLY A 41 -16.77 5.73 2.66
CA GLY A 41 -16.10 6.79 3.43
C GLY A 41 -14.58 6.76 3.38
N ILE A 42 -13.93 5.89 2.59
CA ILE A 42 -12.49 5.95 2.36
C ILE A 42 -12.16 7.26 1.65
N ASN A 43 -11.24 8.05 2.22
CA ASN A 43 -10.97 9.40 1.74
C ASN A 43 -9.61 9.59 1.06
N TRP A 44 -8.88 8.50 0.75
CA TRP A 44 -7.62 8.57 0.03
C TRP A 44 -7.36 7.32 -0.83
N ILE A 45 -6.65 7.54 -1.93
CA ILE A 45 -6.28 6.52 -2.92
C ILE A 45 -4.77 6.55 -3.08
N ASP A 46 -4.12 5.38 -2.99
CA ASP A 46 -2.70 5.20 -3.25
C ASP A 46 -2.49 4.45 -4.57
N THR A 47 -1.82 5.09 -5.51
CA THR A 47 -1.42 4.53 -6.81
C THR A 47 0.09 4.72 -7.05
N ALA A 48 0.57 4.43 -8.25
CA ALA A 48 1.93 4.74 -8.71
C ALA A 48 1.98 4.77 -10.25
N ALA A 49 2.86 5.60 -10.80
CA ALA A 49 3.10 5.67 -12.24
C ALA A 49 3.47 4.30 -12.83
N ILE A 50 4.25 3.50 -12.10
CA ILE A 50 4.67 2.18 -12.58
C ILE A 50 3.55 1.15 -12.62
N TYR A 51 2.44 1.31 -11.87
CA TYR A 51 1.36 0.32 -11.84
C TYR A 51 0.64 0.22 -13.17
N GLY A 52 0.86 -0.91 -13.85
CA GLY A 52 0.38 -1.11 -15.22
C GLY A 52 1.01 -0.16 -16.24
N LEU A 53 2.20 0.40 -15.93
CA LEU A 53 2.92 1.35 -16.81
C LEU A 53 2.05 2.59 -17.14
N GLY A 54 1.44 3.17 -16.11
CA GLY A 54 0.56 4.34 -16.18
C GLY A 54 -0.94 4.01 -16.11
N HIS A 55 -1.35 2.78 -16.42
CA HIS A 55 -2.76 2.40 -16.53
C HIS A 55 -3.54 2.61 -15.22
N SER A 56 -2.95 2.26 -14.05
CA SER A 56 -3.61 2.49 -12.76
C SER A 56 -3.94 3.96 -12.52
N GLU A 57 -3.03 4.88 -12.82
CA GLU A 57 -3.31 6.32 -12.70
C GLU A 57 -4.39 6.79 -13.68
N GLU A 58 -4.47 6.24 -14.90
CA GLU A 58 -5.53 6.55 -15.87
C GLU A 58 -6.90 6.08 -15.36
N ILE A 59 -6.99 4.88 -14.78
CA ILE A 59 -8.24 4.37 -14.20
C ILE A 59 -8.67 5.20 -12.99
N VAL A 60 -7.74 5.55 -12.09
CA VAL A 60 -8.01 6.47 -10.99
C VAL A 60 -8.52 7.81 -11.53
N GLY A 61 -7.84 8.39 -12.53
CA GLY A 61 -8.27 9.64 -13.18
C GLY A 61 -9.68 9.57 -13.79
N LYS A 62 -10.04 8.45 -14.44
CA LYS A 62 -11.40 8.21 -14.96
C LYS A 62 -12.43 8.16 -13.82
N ALA A 63 -12.14 7.41 -12.75
CA ALA A 63 -13.01 7.31 -11.58
C ALA A 63 -13.24 8.66 -10.90
N LEU A 64 -12.21 9.50 -10.77
CA LEU A 64 -12.30 10.83 -10.15
C LEU A 64 -13.18 11.81 -10.91
N LYS A 65 -13.32 11.68 -12.24
CA LYS A 65 -14.20 12.54 -13.05
C LYS A 65 -15.66 12.37 -12.71
N ALA A 66 -16.07 11.17 -12.32
CA ALA A 66 -17.45 10.82 -11.97
C ALA A 66 -17.69 10.78 -10.45
N ALA A 67 -16.65 10.98 -9.63
CA ALA A 67 -16.76 10.92 -8.19
C ALA A 67 -17.46 12.15 -7.62
N SER A 68 -18.41 11.92 -6.70
CA SER A 68 -19.11 12.98 -5.96
C SER A 68 -18.22 13.68 -4.92
N HIS A 69 -17.21 12.98 -4.42
CA HIS A 69 -16.23 13.47 -3.44
C HIS A 69 -14.82 13.27 -3.96
N LYS A 70 -13.95 14.25 -3.72
CA LYS A 70 -12.54 14.17 -4.12
C LYS A 70 -11.71 13.59 -2.96
N PRO A 71 -11.17 12.36 -3.10
CA PRO A 71 -10.23 11.81 -2.12
C PRO A 71 -8.88 12.51 -2.23
N PHE A 72 -8.03 12.35 -1.23
CA PHE A 72 -6.62 12.63 -1.35
C PHE A 72 -5.97 11.63 -2.33
N ILE A 73 -5.15 12.14 -3.24
CA ILE A 73 -4.48 11.35 -4.27
C ILE A 73 -2.99 11.22 -3.94
N PHE A 74 -2.57 9.97 -3.72
CA PHE A 74 -1.19 9.59 -3.48
C PHE A 74 -0.65 8.83 -4.68
N THR A 75 0.50 9.26 -5.19
CA THR A 75 1.21 8.49 -6.21
C THR A 75 2.71 8.52 -5.96
N LYS A 76 3.47 7.84 -6.80
CA LYS A 76 4.89 7.57 -6.55
C LYS A 76 5.72 7.79 -7.81
N CYS A 77 7.01 8.11 -7.59
CA CYS A 77 8.03 8.27 -8.62
C CYS A 77 9.23 7.35 -8.39
N SER A 78 10.24 7.52 -9.19
CA SER A 78 11.53 6.80 -9.23
C SER A 78 11.51 5.47 -9.97
N MET A 79 10.38 5.01 -10.48
CA MET A 79 10.27 3.80 -11.27
C MET A 79 9.64 4.12 -12.62
N ARG A 80 10.41 4.00 -13.68
CA ARG A 80 10.01 4.30 -15.06
C ARG A 80 10.14 3.07 -15.95
N TRP A 81 9.70 3.18 -17.18
CA TRP A 81 9.76 2.09 -18.16
C TRP A 81 10.19 2.59 -19.54
N HIS A 82 10.85 1.73 -20.29
CA HIS A 82 11.19 1.92 -21.68
C HIS A 82 10.05 1.52 -22.63
N GLN A 83 10.20 1.79 -23.92
CA GLN A 83 9.20 1.40 -24.94
C GLN A 83 9.02 -0.13 -25.03
N ASP A 84 10.06 -0.91 -24.72
CA ASP A 84 10.02 -2.37 -24.63
C ASP A 84 9.40 -2.88 -23.32
N ARG A 85 8.90 -1.96 -22.46
CA ARG A 85 8.25 -2.20 -21.15
C ARG A 85 9.21 -2.65 -20.04
N SER A 86 10.52 -2.71 -20.31
CA SER A 86 11.50 -2.94 -19.25
C SER A 86 11.55 -1.78 -18.25
N ILE A 87 11.66 -2.13 -16.97
CA ILE A 87 11.59 -1.15 -15.87
C ILE A 87 12.99 -0.70 -15.49
N TYR A 88 13.15 0.60 -15.28
CA TYR A 88 14.37 1.19 -14.73
C TYR A 88 14.05 2.16 -13.59
N ARG A 89 15.06 2.52 -12.81
CA ARG A 89 14.94 3.42 -11.68
C ARG A 89 15.81 4.65 -11.88
N SER A 90 15.32 5.81 -11.48
CA SER A 90 16.09 7.06 -11.46
C SER A 90 15.49 8.05 -10.49
N LEU A 91 16.33 8.73 -9.73
CA LEU A 91 15.99 9.86 -8.88
C LEU A 91 16.56 11.18 -9.42
N LYS A 92 17.07 11.19 -10.65
CA LYS A 92 17.58 12.40 -11.31
C LYS A 92 16.46 13.42 -11.52
N ALA A 93 16.77 14.68 -11.27
CA ALA A 93 15.81 15.79 -11.33
C ALA A 93 14.99 15.85 -12.64
N GLY A 94 15.64 15.69 -13.80
CA GLY A 94 14.95 15.69 -15.09
C GLY A 94 14.00 14.50 -15.27
N SER A 95 14.41 13.30 -14.83
CA SER A 95 13.59 12.11 -14.87
C SER A 95 12.32 12.27 -14.01
N LEU A 96 12.48 12.77 -12.78
CA LEU A 96 11.36 13.00 -11.86
C LEU A 96 10.40 14.08 -12.38
N ALA A 97 10.90 15.11 -13.08
CA ALA A 97 10.04 16.14 -13.66
C ALA A 97 9.14 15.57 -14.76
N GLU A 98 9.68 14.75 -15.67
CA GLU A 98 8.89 14.09 -16.70
C GLU A 98 7.85 13.13 -16.10
N GLU A 99 8.23 12.40 -15.04
CA GLU A 99 7.37 11.43 -14.35
C GLU A 99 6.19 12.15 -13.66
N LEU A 100 6.45 13.26 -12.96
CA LEU A 100 5.41 14.09 -12.32
C LEU A 100 4.42 14.62 -13.34
N GLU A 101 4.88 15.23 -14.43
CA GLU A 101 4.00 15.74 -15.48
C GLU A 101 3.15 14.62 -16.11
N GLY A 102 3.73 13.42 -16.24
CA GLY A 102 3.02 12.22 -16.67
C GLY A 102 1.90 11.85 -15.71
N SER A 103 2.19 11.81 -14.41
CA SER A 103 1.22 11.46 -13.35
C SER A 103 0.08 12.49 -13.27
N LEU A 104 0.38 13.79 -13.31
CA LEU A 104 -0.63 14.86 -13.32
C LEU A 104 -1.60 14.71 -14.50
N ARG A 105 -1.07 14.42 -15.71
CA ARG A 105 -1.90 14.21 -16.91
C ARG A 105 -2.78 12.97 -16.81
N ARG A 106 -2.24 11.81 -16.37
CA ARG A 106 -2.98 10.54 -16.26
C ARG A 106 -4.08 10.63 -15.21
N LEU A 107 -3.75 11.21 -14.06
CA LEU A 107 -4.72 11.43 -12.97
C LEU A 107 -5.74 12.53 -13.28
N GLY A 108 -5.43 13.44 -14.21
CA GLY A 108 -6.29 14.56 -14.55
C GLY A 108 -6.42 15.59 -13.42
N VAL A 109 -5.34 15.81 -12.66
CA VAL A 109 -5.28 16.76 -11.55
C VAL A 109 -4.17 17.78 -11.76
N GLU A 110 -4.33 18.97 -11.22
CA GLU A 110 -3.30 20.02 -11.24
C GLU A 110 -2.28 19.88 -10.10
N THR A 111 -2.68 19.23 -9.01
CA THR A 111 -1.86 19.05 -7.82
C THR A 111 -2.06 17.64 -7.28
N ILE A 112 -0.97 16.94 -6.96
CA ILE A 112 -0.97 15.67 -6.25
C ILE A 112 -0.90 15.95 -4.75
N ASP A 113 -1.73 15.25 -3.94
CA ASP A 113 -1.72 15.48 -2.50
C ASP A 113 -0.46 14.92 -1.83
N LEU A 114 -0.09 13.66 -2.09
CA LEU A 114 1.16 13.08 -1.58
C LEU A 114 1.95 12.44 -2.73
N TYR A 115 3.16 12.96 -2.95
CA TYR A 115 4.09 12.41 -3.95
C TYR A 115 5.26 11.72 -3.26
N GLN A 116 5.50 10.46 -3.60
CA GLN A 116 6.39 9.60 -2.83
C GLN A 116 7.53 9.05 -3.69
N VAL A 117 8.74 9.05 -3.17
CA VAL A 117 9.81 8.20 -3.75
C VAL A 117 9.44 6.75 -3.49
N HIS A 118 9.22 5.96 -4.56
CA HIS A 118 8.76 4.57 -4.47
C HIS A 118 9.83 3.64 -3.90
N TRP A 119 11.07 3.81 -4.35
CA TRP A 119 12.25 3.09 -3.87
C TRP A 119 13.46 4.02 -3.83
N PRO A 120 14.34 3.91 -2.82
CA PRO A 120 15.54 4.73 -2.68
C PRO A 120 16.68 4.25 -3.63
N ASN A 121 16.38 4.08 -4.90
CA ASN A 121 17.31 3.56 -5.90
C ASN A 121 17.29 4.40 -7.17
N PRO A 122 18.48 4.77 -7.71
CA PRO A 122 19.83 4.56 -7.15
C PRO A 122 20.05 5.32 -5.85
N GLU A 123 20.77 4.71 -4.90
CA GLU A 123 20.93 5.28 -3.55
C GLU A 123 21.74 6.58 -3.56
N GLU A 124 22.70 6.70 -4.46
CA GLU A 124 23.52 7.90 -4.67
C GLU A 124 22.74 9.08 -5.23
N GLU A 125 21.53 8.87 -5.73
CA GLU A 125 20.66 9.93 -6.27
C GLU A 125 19.60 10.44 -5.26
N ILE A 126 19.57 9.92 -4.02
CA ILE A 126 18.53 10.24 -3.03
C ILE A 126 18.45 11.76 -2.77
N GLU A 127 19.58 12.41 -2.52
CA GLU A 127 19.61 13.83 -2.20
C GLU A 127 19.16 14.69 -3.38
N GLU A 128 19.62 14.39 -4.59
CA GLU A 128 19.17 15.07 -5.81
C GLU A 128 17.67 14.93 -5.99
N GLY A 129 17.18 13.68 -5.90
CA GLY A 129 15.76 13.36 -6.06
C GLY A 129 14.89 14.03 -5.03
N TRP A 130 15.30 13.99 -3.76
CA TRP A 130 14.52 14.60 -2.68
C TRP A 130 14.48 16.12 -2.77
N ALA A 131 15.59 16.76 -3.12
CA ALA A 131 15.63 18.19 -3.40
C ALA A 131 14.73 18.58 -4.60
N GLN A 132 14.60 17.71 -5.59
CA GLN A 132 13.69 17.93 -6.72
C GLN A 132 12.22 17.80 -6.30
N LEU A 133 11.86 16.85 -5.44
CA LEU A 133 10.50 16.76 -4.91
C LEU A 133 10.12 17.99 -4.10
N GLU A 134 11.06 18.55 -3.31
CA GLU A 134 10.84 19.80 -2.58
C GLU A 134 10.53 20.96 -3.53
N ARG A 135 11.26 21.09 -4.65
CA ARG A 135 10.96 22.11 -5.67
C ARG A 135 9.55 21.93 -6.26
N PHE A 136 9.08 20.70 -6.45
CA PHE A 136 7.70 20.47 -6.91
C PHE A 136 6.67 20.92 -5.89
N ARG A 137 6.97 20.77 -4.59
CA ARG A 137 6.13 21.27 -3.51
C ARG A 137 6.10 22.80 -3.49
N GLU A 138 7.26 23.46 -3.64
CA GLU A 138 7.37 24.93 -3.74
C GLU A 138 6.61 25.48 -4.95
N GLN A 139 6.58 24.74 -6.07
CA GLN A 139 5.82 25.08 -7.26
C GLN A 139 4.31 24.85 -7.12
N GLY A 140 3.85 24.23 -6.03
CA GLY A 140 2.44 23.89 -5.80
C GLY A 140 1.93 22.69 -6.59
N LYS A 141 2.80 21.94 -7.28
CA LYS A 141 2.44 20.74 -8.03
C LYS A 141 2.18 19.53 -7.15
N VAL A 142 2.77 19.52 -5.95
CA VAL A 142 2.53 18.52 -4.91
C VAL A 142 2.34 19.21 -3.57
N ARG A 143 1.48 18.65 -2.69
CA ARG A 143 1.20 19.26 -1.37
C ARG A 143 2.10 18.71 -0.28
N TRP A 144 2.29 17.38 -0.26
CA TRP A 144 3.09 16.69 0.73
C TRP A 144 4.07 15.73 0.07
N LEU A 145 5.21 15.52 0.72
CA LEU A 145 6.28 14.64 0.26
C LEU A 145 6.37 13.40 1.15
N GLY A 146 6.55 12.25 0.53
CA GLY A 146 6.72 10.99 1.23
C GLY A 146 7.81 10.12 0.64
N VAL A 147 8.17 9.08 1.38
CA VAL A 147 9.12 8.06 0.94
C VAL A 147 8.52 6.68 1.13
N SER A 148 8.95 5.72 0.32
CA SER A 148 8.56 4.32 0.47
C SER A 148 9.80 3.44 0.48
N ASN A 149 9.82 2.44 1.38
CA ASN A 149 10.92 1.47 1.50
C ASN A 149 12.28 2.07 1.92
N PHE A 150 12.30 3.22 2.54
CA PHE A 150 13.52 3.85 3.05
C PHE A 150 13.93 3.25 4.41
N SER A 151 15.23 3.08 4.62
CA SER A 151 15.82 2.84 5.92
C SER A 151 15.84 4.10 6.78
N VAL A 152 16.12 3.95 8.07
CA VAL A 152 16.29 5.10 8.99
C VAL A 152 17.40 6.03 8.50
N GLU A 153 18.53 5.47 8.02
CA GLU A 153 19.65 6.26 7.52
C GLU A 153 19.29 7.05 6.27
N GLN A 154 18.59 6.43 5.32
CA GLN A 154 18.10 7.12 4.12
C GLN A 154 17.08 8.22 4.44
N MET A 155 16.19 8.00 5.43
CA MET A 155 15.27 9.04 5.90
C MET A 155 16.00 10.23 6.51
N LYS A 156 17.06 10.01 7.31
CA LYS A 156 17.88 11.09 7.87
C LYS A 156 18.53 11.94 6.77
N ARG A 157 19.05 11.29 5.72
CA ARG A 157 19.64 11.98 4.57
C ARG A 157 18.62 12.88 3.86
N ALA A 158 17.42 12.36 3.59
CA ALA A 158 16.33 13.12 2.99
C ALA A 158 15.86 14.26 3.90
N GLN A 159 15.68 14.04 5.22
CA GLN A 159 15.25 15.05 6.17
C GLN A 159 16.26 16.22 6.33
N ALA A 160 17.53 16.00 6.04
CA ALA A 160 18.52 17.09 6.04
C ALA A 160 18.24 18.14 4.94
N ILE A 161 17.42 17.80 3.94
CA ILE A 161 17.06 18.69 2.82
C ILE A 161 15.67 19.28 3.01
N ALA A 162 14.65 18.39 3.23
CA ALA A 162 13.27 18.79 3.43
C ALA A 162 12.52 17.79 4.32
N PRO A 163 11.45 18.22 5.05
CA PRO A 163 10.67 17.33 5.89
C PRO A 163 10.02 16.19 5.12
N ILE A 164 10.01 14.99 5.72
CA ILE A 164 9.25 13.83 5.24
C ILE A 164 7.89 13.83 5.94
N THR A 165 6.80 13.87 5.16
CA THR A 165 5.43 13.78 5.72
C THR A 165 5.06 12.36 6.06
N SER A 166 5.44 11.38 5.21
CA SER A 166 5.07 9.98 5.41
C SER A 166 6.14 9.00 4.94
N LEU A 167 6.15 7.84 5.59
CA LEU A 167 6.85 6.64 5.13
C LEU A 167 5.82 5.57 4.75
N GLN A 168 6.07 4.89 3.62
CA GLN A 168 5.28 3.75 3.16
C GLN A 168 6.10 2.45 3.16
N PRO A 169 6.15 1.68 4.27
CA PRO A 169 6.84 0.40 4.35
C PRO A 169 5.87 -0.79 4.20
N PRO A 170 6.36 -2.03 3.96
CA PRO A 170 5.56 -3.23 4.16
C PRO A 170 5.36 -3.50 5.65
N TYR A 171 4.11 -3.78 6.06
CA TYR A 171 3.82 -4.17 7.44
C TYR A 171 2.63 -5.12 7.55
N SER A 172 2.79 -6.17 8.32
CA SER A 172 1.75 -7.15 8.62
C SER A 172 2.15 -8.00 9.82
N MET A 173 1.23 -8.82 10.33
CA MET A 173 1.52 -9.83 11.36
C MET A 173 2.71 -10.75 11.02
N LEU A 174 2.97 -10.98 9.72
CA LEU A 174 4.05 -11.85 9.22
C LEU A 174 5.30 -11.09 8.77
N ARG A 175 5.26 -9.74 8.76
CA ARG A 175 6.37 -8.85 8.38
C ARG A 175 6.49 -7.71 9.38
N ARG A 176 7.20 -7.96 10.46
CA ARG A 176 7.29 -7.07 11.63
C ARG A 176 8.64 -6.35 11.77
N ALA A 177 9.53 -6.51 10.80
CA ALA A 177 10.90 -5.96 10.90
C ALA A 177 10.96 -4.44 11.14
N ILE A 178 9.95 -3.69 10.69
CA ILE A 178 9.89 -2.23 10.89
C ILE A 178 9.68 -1.81 12.36
N GLU A 179 9.22 -2.73 13.23
CA GLU A 179 8.94 -2.42 14.64
C GLU A 179 10.22 -2.11 15.44
N ALA A 180 11.36 -2.67 15.03
CA ALA A 180 12.61 -2.53 15.79
C ALA A 180 13.21 -1.13 15.71
N GLU A 181 13.23 -0.50 14.54
CA GLU A 181 13.91 0.77 14.29
C GLU A 181 13.03 1.81 13.58
N ILE A 182 12.32 1.38 12.55
CA ILE A 182 11.59 2.29 11.66
C ILE A 182 10.40 2.95 12.38
N LEU A 183 9.54 2.17 13.04
CA LEU A 183 8.39 2.73 13.76
C LEU A 183 8.80 3.65 14.91
N PRO A 184 9.78 3.31 15.78
CA PRO A 184 10.28 4.24 16.78
C PRO A 184 10.85 5.53 16.18
N PHE A 185 11.62 5.42 15.09
CA PHE A 185 12.17 6.58 14.41
C PHE A 185 11.08 7.49 13.82
N THR A 186 10.11 6.93 13.09
CA THR A 186 9.03 7.71 12.47
C THR A 186 8.17 8.41 13.52
N GLN A 187 7.87 7.73 14.64
CA GLN A 187 7.12 8.31 15.75
C GLN A 187 7.87 9.49 16.39
N ALA A 188 9.17 9.33 16.65
CA ALA A 188 10.00 10.38 17.26
C ALA A 188 10.15 11.63 16.35
N HIS A 189 10.02 11.45 15.02
CA HIS A 189 10.19 12.54 14.05
C HIS A 189 8.88 13.07 13.45
N GLY A 190 7.73 12.60 13.95
CA GLY A 190 6.41 13.04 13.46
C GLY A 190 6.13 12.63 12.00
N ILE A 191 6.74 11.54 11.51
CA ILE A 191 6.52 10.99 10.17
C ILE A 191 5.34 10.01 10.23
N GLY A 192 4.28 10.26 9.46
CA GLY A 192 3.14 9.36 9.36
C GLY A 192 3.54 8.04 8.67
N VAL A 193 3.04 6.90 9.17
CA VAL A 193 3.29 5.60 8.55
C VAL A 193 2.02 5.09 7.88
N ILE A 194 2.03 5.04 6.54
CA ILE A 194 0.98 4.44 5.71
C ILE A 194 1.55 3.17 5.08
N TYR A 195 1.19 2.02 5.56
CA TYR A 195 1.85 0.76 5.20
C TYR A 195 1.05 -0.05 4.15
N TYR A 196 1.76 -0.88 3.40
CA TYR A 196 1.18 -1.76 2.39
C TYR A 196 1.26 -3.24 2.77
N SER A 197 0.45 -4.06 2.11
CA SER A 197 0.39 -5.53 2.28
C SER A 197 -0.03 -6.02 3.68
N PRO A 198 -1.02 -5.41 4.36
CA PRO A 198 -1.47 -5.85 5.69
C PRO A 198 -1.97 -7.30 5.71
N MET A 199 -2.54 -7.77 4.60
CA MET A 199 -3.13 -9.11 4.47
C MET A 199 -2.22 -10.11 3.76
N VAL A 200 -0.94 -9.77 3.54
CA VAL A 200 0.07 -10.67 2.92
C VAL A 200 -0.46 -11.25 1.60
N SER A 201 -0.80 -10.36 0.65
CA SER A 201 -1.30 -10.73 -0.69
C SER A 201 -2.50 -11.68 -0.68
N GLY A 202 -3.39 -11.48 0.30
CA GLY A 202 -4.63 -12.23 0.45
C GLY A 202 -4.54 -13.45 1.36
N LEU A 203 -3.37 -13.81 1.87
CA LEU A 203 -3.21 -14.98 2.75
C LEU A 203 -4.06 -14.85 4.03
N LEU A 204 -4.08 -13.67 4.65
CA LEU A 204 -4.79 -13.43 5.90
C LEU A 204 -6.27 -13.04 5.72
N THR A 205 -6.81 -13.14 4.50
CA THR A 205 -8.24 -12.82 4.24
C THR A 205 -9.22 -13.92 4.63
N GLY A 206 -8.71 -15.12 4.95
CA GLY A 206 -9.54 -16.31 5.17
C GLY A 206 -10.01 -17.00 3.89
N LYS A 207 -9.69 -16.45 2.71
CA LYS A 207 -10.08 -17.02 1.40
C LYS A 207 -8.98 -17.87 0.74
N MET A 208 -7.76 -17.82 1.28
CA MET A 208 -6.62 -18.55 0.73
C MET A 208 -6.51 -19.90 1.45
N THR A 209 -6.99 -20.95 0.79
CA THR A 209 -6.91 -22.35 1.24
C THR A 209 -5.76 -23.08 0.52
N ARG A 210 -5.38 -24.27 1.00
CA ARG A 210 -4.41 -25.15 0.31
C ARG A 210 -4.82 -25.45 -1.12
N ASP A 211 -6.10 -25.80 -1.33
CA ASP A 211 -6.64 -26.11 -2.66
C ASP A 211 -6.57 -24.89 -3.58
N ARG A 212 -6.92 -23.71 -3.06
CA ARG A 212 -6.82 -22.48 -3.83
C ARG A 212 -5.37 -22.13 -4.20
N ILE A 213 -4.42 -22.34 -3.28
CA ILE A 213 -2.99 -22.14 -3.57
C ILE A 213 -2.52 -23.10 -4.67
N ALA A 214 -2.93 -24.37 -4.60
CA ALA A 214 -2.58 -25.37 -5.60
C ALA A 214 -3.12 -25.04 -7.01
N THR A 215 -4.27 -24.34 -7.09
CA THR A 215 -4.91 -23.93 -8.35
C THR A 215 -4.48 -22.54 -8.86
N LEU A 216 -3.58 -21.83 -8.17
CA LEU A 216 -3.03 -20.59 -8.69
C LEU A 216 -2.31 -20.83 -10.03
N PRO A 217 -2.32 -19.86 -10.97
CA PRO A 217 -1.55 -19.94 -12.21
C PRO A 217 -0.08 -20.30 -11.95
N ALA A 218 0.56 -21.00 -12.89
CA ALA A 218 1.91 -21.49 -12.72
C ALA A 218 2.94 -20.36 -12.56
N ASP A 219 2.67 -19.22 -13.16
CA ASP A 219 3.46 -18.00 -13.11
C ASP A 219 3.14 -17.10 -11.90
N ASP A 220 2.10 -17.41 -11.12
CA ASP A 220 1.76 -16.64 -9.91
C ASP A 220 2.88 -16.76 -8.88
N TRP A 221 3.47 -15.62 -8.54
CA TRP A 221 4.61 -15.53 -7.64
C TRP A 221 4.33 -16.08 -6.23
N ARG A 222 3.06 -16.08 -5.78
CA ARG A 222 2.64 -16.61 -4.47
C ARG A 222 2.95 -18.10 -4.34
N ARG A 223 2.93 -18.86 -5.45
CA ARG A 223 3.33 -20.28 -5.44
C ARG A 223 4.76 -20.50 -4.97
N ARG A 224 5.64 -19.52 -5.11
CA ARG A 224 7.06 -19.59 -4.73
C ARG A 224 7.38 -18.85 -3.43
N ALA A 225 6.45 -18.01 -2.94
CA ALA A 225 6.66 -17.26 -1.72
C ALA A 225 6.58 -18.16 -0.49
N ALA A 226 7.51 -18.02 0.44
CA ALA A 226 7.66 -18.88 1.60
C ALA A 226 6.39 -18.93 2.48
N GLU A 227 5.66 -17.83 2.58
CA GLU A 227 4.44 -17.72 3.38
C GLU A 227 3.29 -18.60 2.84
N PHE A 228 3.35 -18.98 1.54
CA PHE A 228 2.35 -19.82 0.86
C PHE A 228 2.81 -21.28 0.73
N ASN A 229 3.96 -21.64 1.29
CA ASN A 229 4.54 -22.98 1.23
C ASN A 229 4.84 -23.51 2.64
N GLU A 230 4.92 -24.87 2.73
CA GLU A 230 5.29 -25.51 3.99
C GLU A 230 6.76 -25.22 4.37
N PRO A 231 7.09 -25.13 5.65
CA PRO A 231 6.22 -25.33 6.83
C PRO A 231 5.39 -24.08 7.22
N ARG A 232 5.68 -22.91 6.63
CA ARG A 232 5.03 -21.64 7.01
C ARG A 232 3.54 -21.61 6.70
N LEU A 233 3.12 -22.24 5.62
CA LEU A 233 1.70 -22.26 5.23
C LEU A 233 0.82 -22.85 6.33
N SER A 234 1.21 -24.00 6.91
CA SER A 234 0.44 -24.64 7.99
C SER A 234 0.27 -23.71 9.20
N ARG A 235 1.33 -23.03 9.59
CA ARG A 235 1.32 -22.06 10.68
C ARG A 235 0.41 -20.86 10.33
N ASN A 236 0.54 -20.31 9.13
CA ASN A 236 -0.21 -19.15 8.70
C ASN A 236 -1.71 -19.45 8.57
N LEU A 237 -2.09 -20.64 8.14
CA LEU A 237 -3.50 -21.05 8.12
C LEU A 237 -4.07 -21.20 9.54
N LYS A 238 -3.30 -21.68 10.53
CA LYS A 238 -3.74 -21.68 11.94
C LYS A 238 -3.94 -20.25 12.47
N LEU A 239 -3.07 -19.30 12.09
CA LEU A 239 -3.28 -17.90 12.40
C LEU A 239 -4.59 -17.39 11.79
N VAL A 240 -4.88 -17.73 10.55
CA VAL A 240 -6.14 -17.34 9.89
C VAL A 240 -7.36 -17.86 10.63
N GLU A 241 -7.32 -19.09 11.18
CA GLU A 241 -8.44 -19.61 11.98
C GLU A 241 -8.62 -18.79 13.28
N LEU A 242 -7.54 -18.38 13.96
CA LEU A 242 -7.65 -17.47 15.11
C LEU A 242 -8.25 -16.12 14.71
N LEU A 243 -7.84 -15.56 13.55
CA LEU A 243 -8.42 -14.30 13.06
C LEU A 243 -9.89 -14.47 12.69
N ARG A 244 -10.29 -15.64 12.19
CA ARG A 244 -11.69 -15.97 11.89
C ARG A 244 -12.53 -16.03 13.17
N GLU A 245 -12.06 -16.74 14.19
CA GLU A 245 -12.74 -16.83 15.49
C GLU A 245 -13.00 -15.45 16.07
N ILE A 246 -11.99 -14.58 16.08
CA ILE A 246 -12.12 -13.20 16.55
C ILE A 246 -13.12 -12.43 15.67
N GLY A 247 -12.97 -12.53 14.34
CA GLY A 247 -13.82 -11.82 13.39
C GLY A 247 -15.29 -12.22 13.47
N ASP A 248 -15.58 -13.51 13.64
CA ASP A 248 -16.94 -14.05 13.77
C ASP A 248 -17.64 -13.47 15.02
N GLY A 249 -16.90 -13.25 16.12
CA GLY A 249 -17.42 -12.60 17.33
C GLY A 249 -17.88 -11.14 17.11
N HIS A 250 -17.41 -10.50 16.06
CA HIS A 250 -17.70 -9.10 15.72
C HIS A 250 -18.40 -8.91 14.36
N GLY A 251 -18.69 -10.00 13.65
CA GLY A 251 -19.29 -9.93 12.31
C GLY A 251 -18.36 -9.33 11.23
N VAL A 252 -17.04 -9.46 11.40
CA VAL A 252 -16.03 -8.96 10.45
C VAL A 252 -15.17 -10.10 9.87
N THR A 253 -14.52 -9.84 8.73
CA THR A 253 -13.68 -10.85 8.09
C THR A 253 -12.30 -10.98 8.76
N PRO A 254 -11.60 -12.12 8.62
CA PRO A 254 -10.20 -12.27 9.08
C PRO A 254 -9.28 -11.18 8.53
N GLY A 255 -9.51 -10.72 7.30
CA GLY A 255 -8.75 -9.62 6.71
C GLY A 255 -8.92 -8.30 7.46
N VAL A 256 -10.13 -8.01 7.95
CA VAL A 256 -10.41 -6.84 8.80
C VAL A 256 -9.65 -6.93 10.12
N VAL A 257 -9.67 -8.12 10.75
CA VAL A 257 -8.90 -8.38 11.99
C VAL A 257 -7.40 -8.19 11.75
N ALA A 258 -6.88 -8.68 10.61
CA ALA A 258 -5.46 -8.51 10.25
C ALA A 258 -5.07 -7.03 10.10
N VAL A 259 -5.93 -6.22 9.47
CA VAL A 259 -5.71 -4.77 9.35
C VAL A 259 -5.81 -4.08 10.72
N ALA A 260 -6.83 -4.41 11.52
CA ALA A 260 -7.01 -3.84 12.86
C ALA A 260 -5.81 -4.11 13.78
N TRP A 261 -5.19 -5.30 13.66
CA TRP A 261 -3.98 -5.61 14.43
C TRP A 261 -2.82 -4.67 14.09
N THR A 262 -2.56 -4.41 12.82
CA THR A 262 -1.50 -3.49 12.41
C THR A 262 -1.79 -2.04 12.80
N LEU A 263 -3.06 -1.63 12.74
CA LEU A 263 -3.52 -0.29 13.17
C LEU A 263 -3.46 -0.09 14.70
N HIS A 264 -3.30 -1.16 15.47
CA HIS A 264 -3.16 -1.07 16.93
C HIS A 264 -1.82 -0.43 17.35
N HIS A 265 -0.79 -0.49 16.51
CA HIS A 265 0.52 0.10 16.81
C HIS A 265 0.47 1.63 16.75
N PRO A 266 0.85 2.37 17.83
CA PRO A 266 0.65 3.83 17.94
C PRO A 266 1.41 4.67 16.91
N ALA A 267 2.51 4.15 16.34
CA ALA A 267 3.27 4.83 15.29
C ALA A 267 2.66 4.65 13.88
N VAL A 268 1.63 3.82 13.74
CA VAL A 268 0.98 3.55 12.46
C VAL A 268 -0.17 4.52 12.23
N THR A 269 -0.22 5.13 11.05
CA THR A 269 -1.26 6.11 10.69
C THR A 269 -2.43 5.44 9.98
N ALA A 270 -2.16 4.67 8.90
CA ALA A 270 -3.21 4.06 8.09
C ALA A 270 -2.68 2.90 7.23
N ALA A 271 -3.59 2.02 6.81
CA ALA A 271 -3.33 0.86 5.97
C ALA A 271 -3.72 1.08 4.51
N ILE A 272 -2.89 0.66 3.57
CA ILE A 272 -3.25 0.56 2.15
C ILE A 272 -3.88 -0.80 1.91
N VAL A 273 -5.18 -0.81 1.54
CA VAL A 273 -5.96 -2.02 1.30
C VAL A 273 -6.37 -2.08 -0.16
N GLY A 274 -5.91 -3.09 -0.88
CA GLY A 274 -6.26 -3.30 -2.29
C GLY A 274 -7.64 -3.94 -2.45
N GLY A 275 -8.33 -3.57 -3.54
CA GLY A 275 -9.58 -4.19 -3.95
C GLY A 275 -9.71 -4.18 -5.48
N ARG A 276 -10.15 -5.30 -6.07
CA ARG A 276 -10.35 -5.46 -7.52
C ARG A 276 -11.83 -5.36 -7.93
N SER A 277 -12.75 -5.35 -6.95
CA SER A 277 -14.18 -5.22 -7.16
C SER A 277 -14.85 -4.50 -5.99
N ALA A 278 -16.02 -3.92 -6.22
CA ALA A 278 -16.84 -3.31 -5.16
C ALA A 278 -17.11 -4.26 -3.99
N GLN A 279 -17.36 -5.55 -4.28
CA GLN A 279 -17.57 -6.55 -3.24
C GLN A 279 -16.35 -6.75 -2.32
N GLN A 280 -15.13 -6.72 -2.89
CA GLN A 280 -13.91 -6.83 -2.07
C GLN A 280 -13.73 -5.60 -1.18
N VAL A 281 -14.06 -4.41 -1.68
CA VAL A 281 -14.03 -3.18 -0.89
C VAL A 281 -15.02 -3.26 0.28
N GLU A 282 -16.26 -3.70 0.06
CA GLU A 282 -17.26 -3.90 1.13
C GLU A 282 -16.77 -4.84 2.22
N GLN A 283 -16.11 -5.93 1.86
CA GLN A 283 -15.56 -6.91 2.81
C GLN A 283 -14.45 -6.32 3.70
N MET A 284 -13.83 -5.24 3.26
CA MET A 284 -12.78 -4.54 4.01
C MET A 284 -13.26 -3.26 4.70
N ALA A 285 -14.44 -2.78 4.37
CA ALA A 285 -14.99 -1.53 4.93
C ALA A 285 -15.08 -1.56 6.47
N GLY A 286 -15.31 -2.72 7.07
CA GLY A 286 -15.27 -2.90 8.52
C GLY A 286 -13.97 -2.45 9.19
N ALA A 287 -12.84 -2.42 8.48
CA ALA A 287 -11.56 -1.93 9.02
C ALA A 287 -11.53 -0.41 9.27
N LEU A 288 -12.51 0.34 8.78
CA LEU A 288 -12.67 1.76 9.11
C LEU A 288 -12.93 1.95 10.61
N ASP A 289 -13.80 1.13 11.19
CA ASP A 289 -14.31 1.33 12.54
C ASP A 289 -13.91 0.23 13.53
N PHE A 290 -13.67 -1.00 13.05
CA PHE A 290 -13.34 -2.13 13.92
C PHE A 290 -11.95 -1.93 14.55
N ARG A 291 -11.88 -2.16 15.86
CA ARG A 291 -10.64 -2.17 16.65
C ARG A 291 -10.62 -3.41 17.52
N LEU A 292 -9.44 -4.01 17.69
CA LEU A 292 -9.23 -5.11 18.63
C LEU A 292 -9.28 -4.61 20.06
N THR A 293 -9.84 -5.43 20.94
CA THR A 293 -9.63 -5.28 22.39
C THR A 293 -8.20 -5.68 22.76
N ASP A 294 -7.72 -5.24 23.93
CA ASP A 294 -6.39 -5.63 24.43
C ASP A 294 -6.24 -7.15 24.60
N GLU A 295 -7.34 -7.84 24.98
CA GLU A 295 -7.38 -9.30 25.09
C GLU A 295 -7.18 -9.98 23.72
N GLU A 296 -7.95 -9.56 22.73
CA GLU A 296 -7.86 -10.11 21.36
C GLU A 296 -6.49 -9.83 20.73
N TYR A 297 -5.97 -8.62 20.91
CA TYR A 297 -4.62 -8.27 20.48
C TYR A 297 -3.58 -9.17 21.16
N GLY A 298 -3.70 -9.37 22.48
CA GLY A 298 -2.82 -10.24 23.27
C GLY A 298 -2.88 -11.69 22.81
N ARG A 299 -4.06 -12.23 22.45
CA ARG A 299 -4.21 -13.59 21.90
C ARG A 299 -3.43 -13.75 20.58
N ILE A 300 -3.52 -12.77 19.70
CA ILE A 300 -2.78 -12.79 18.42
C ILE A 300 -1.26 -12.71 18.68
N VAL A 301 -0.81 -11.80 19.55
CA VAL A 301 0.60 -11.66 19.89
C VAL A 301 1.15 -12.94 20.54
N GLY A 302 0.39 -13.58 21.43
CA GLY A 302 0.73 -14.87 22.02
C GLY A 302 0.91 -15.95 20.95
N PHE A 303 -0.06 -16.08 20.03
CA PHE A 303 0.07 -17.03 18.93
C PHE A 303 1.32 -16.81 18.08
N LEU A 304 1.63 -15.55 17.76
CA LEU A 304 2.80 -15.20 16.95
C LEU A 304 4.11 -15.50 17.69
N GLY A 305 4.14 -15.35 19.01
CA GLY A 305 5.29 -15.68 19.86
C GLY A 305 5.53 -17.19 19.99
N ASP A 306 4.44 -17.97 20.16
CA ASP A 306 4.51 -19.44 20.30
C ASP A 306 4.82 -20.13 18.96
N HIS A 307 4.59 -19.45 17.84
CA HIS A 307 4.79 -19.98 16.50
C HIS A 307 5.67 -19.01 15.66
N PRO A 308 6.97 -18.92 15.90
CA PRO A 308 7.87 -18.03 15.15
C PRO A 308 7.88 -18.40 13.63
N ALA A 309 8.25 -17.42 12.77
CA ALA A 309 8.21 -17.54 11.31
C ALA A 309 9.39 -18.36 10.73
#